data_9d3d4c6162e4fc65978ab4f665ad450a
#
_entry.id   9d3d4c6162e4fc65978ab4f665ad450a
#
_cell.length_a   1.000
_cell.length_b   1.000
_cell.length_c   1.000
_cell.angle_alpha   90.00
_cell.angle_beta   90.00
_cell.angle_gamma   90.00
#
_symmetry.space_group_name_H-M   'P 1'
#
loop_
_entity.id
_entity.type
_entity.pdbx_description
1 polymer ?
#
loop_
_entity_poly.entity_id
_entity_poly.type
_entity_poly.pdbx_seq_one_letter_code
_entity_poly.pdbx_strand_id
1 'polypeptide(L)'
;TELPFDWNGLTFTVAGSQTSTLTSAVTGCDSLATLNVTVNPTLLSTTDTTVCDTEIPFDWNGLTFSAAGSQTATLTSAVTGCDSLATLNLSVNSTLLSSTDTTVCDTEVPFDWNGITFTTTESQTATLTSAVTGCDSLATLNVTVNPTLLSSTDITICDSQLPYTWNGLNFSAAESQTATLTSAVTGCDSLATLNLSVNSTLLSSTDTTVCDTEVPFDWNGITFTTTESQTVSLVSGVSGCDSLATLNVTVNPTLLSTTDTTVC
;
A
#
# COMPACT_ATOMS: atom_id res chain seq x y z
N THR A 1 24.60 -51.34 -35.60
CA THR A 1 24.53 -52.81 -35.42
C THR A 1 24.86 -53.48 -36.74
N GLU A 2 26.15 -53.73 -36.98
CA GLU A 2 26.60 -54.34 -38.21
C GLU A 2 26.85 -55.86 -38.04
N LEU A 3 26.55 -56.43 -36.90
CA LEU A 3 26.49 -57.86 -36.69
C LEU A 3 25.06 -58.38 -36.79
N PRO A 4 24.84 -59.53 -37.38
CA PRO A 4 25.83 -60.44 -38.00
C PRO A 4 26.45 -59.87 -39.29
N PHE A 5 27.75 -60.06 -39.45
CA PHE A 5 28.54 -59.70 -40.65
C PHE A 5 29.00 -60.91 -41.39
N ASP A 6 28.69 -61.02 -42.68
CA ASP A 6 29.06 -62.20 -43.52
C ASP A 6 30.25 -61.87 -44.38
N TRP A 7 31.23 -62.83 -44.38
CA TRP A 7 32.41 -62.67 -45.15
C TRP A 7 32.87 -64.08 -45.68
N ASN A 8 32.96 -64.23 -46.99
CA ASN A 8 33.39 -65.47 -47.65
C ASN A 8 32.72 -66.69 -47.07
N GLY A 9 31.40 -66.67 -46.85
CA GLY A 9 30.65 -67.85 -46.36
C GLY A 9 30.77 -68.07 -44.84
N LEU A 10 31.45 -67.17 -44.12
CA LEU A 10 31.55 -67.16 -42.65
C LEU A 10 30.76 -66.05 -42.09
N THR A 11 30.00 -66.29 -41.02
CA THR A 11 29.19 -65.29 -40.32
C THR A 11 29.81 -64.92 -38.97
N PHE A 12 30.17 -63.66 -38.80
CA PHE A 12 30.60 -63.12 -37.51
C PHE A 12 29.42 -62.66 -36.72
N THR A 13 29.15 -63.21 -35.59
CA THR A 13 28.10 -62.78 -34.63
C THR A 13 28.69 -62.03 -33.43
N VAL A 14 30.03 -62.11 -33.28
CA VAL A 14 30.83 -61.41 -32.24
C VAL A 14 32.19 -61.03 -32.83
N ALA A 15 32.88 -60.11 -32.13
CA ALA A 15 34.30 -59.82 -32.44
C ALA A 15 35.14 -61.09 -32.43
N GLY A 16 36.08 -61.22 -33.35
CA GLY A 16 36.96 -62.36 -33.40
C GLY A 16 37.67 -62.49 -34.75
N SER A 17 38.42 -63.55 -34.90
CA SER A 17 39.16 -63.90 -36.13
C SER A 17 38.63 -65.17 -36.72
N GLN A 18 38.27 -65.16 -37.98
CA GLN A 18 37.91 -66.38 -38.73
C GLN A 18 38.71 -66.45 -40.03
N THR A 19 39.06 -67.72 -40.46
CA THR A 19 39.81 -67.98 -41.68
C THR A 19 38.93 -68.73 -42.65
N SER A 20 38.83 -68.27 -43.88
CA SER A 20 38.16 -68.93 -45.00
C SER A 20 39.20 -69.44 -45.99
N THR A 21 38.94 -70.62 -46.53
CA THR A 21 39.75 -71.18 -47.62
C THR A 21 39.15 -70.72 -48.93
N LEU A 22 39.93 -70.05 -49.75
CA LEU A 22 39.56 -69.58 -51.08
C LEU A 22 40.37 -70.29 -52.13
N THR A 23 39.71 -70.74 -53.18
CA THR A 23 40.42 -71.35 -54.30
C THR A 23 40.80 -70.31 -55.32
N SER A 24 42.07 -70.17 -55.66
CA SER A 24 42.59 -69.28 -56.66
C SER A 24 42.05 -69.59 -58.04
N ALA A 25 41.38 -68.62 -58.65
CA ALA A 25 40.88 -68.76 -60.02
C ALA A 25 41.98 -68.89 -61.09
N VAL A 26 43.22 -68.53 -60.76
CA VAL A 26 44.37 -68.61 -61.68
C VAL A 26 45.20 -69.90 -61.56
N THR A 27 45.42 -70.36 -60.37
CA THR A 27 46.28 -71.50 -60.13
C THR A 27 45.54 -72.74 -59.70
N GLY A 28 44.29 -72.65 -59.31
CA GLY A 28 43.48 -73.73 -58.72
C GLY A 28 43.94 -74.15 -57.30
N CYS A 29 44.93 -73.48 -56.72
CA CYS A 29 45.40 -73.80 -55.40
C CYS A 29 44.60 -73.02 -54.33
N ASP A 30 44.50 -73.69 -53.17
CA ASP A 30 43.84 -73.05 -52.01
C ASP A 30 44.66 -71.88 -51.43
N SER A 31 44.01 -70.80 -51.03
CA SER A 31 44.58 -69.67 -50.25
C SER A 31 43.80 -69.52 -48.98
N LEU A 32 44.47 -69.21 -47.90
CA LEU A 32 43.86 -68.95 -46.62
C LEU A 32 43.72 -67.42 -46.45
N ALA A 33 42.52 -66.93 -46.34
CA ALA A 33 42.21 -65.54 -46.01
C ALA A 33 41.68 -65.48 -44.57
N THR A 34 42.30 -64.64 -43.74
CA THR A 34 41.87 -64.42 -42.36
C THR A 34 41.32 -63.00 -42.20
N LEU A 35 40.11 -62.90 -41.69
CA LEU A 35 39.51 -61.62 -41.32
C LEU A 35 39.44 -61.51 -39.81
N ASN A 36 39.95 -60.38 -39.28
CA ASN A 36 39.82 -59.97 -37.87
C ASN A 36 38.72 -58.89 -37.78
N VAL A 37 37.63 -59.20 -37.09
CA VAL A 37 36.52 -58.30 -36.86
C VAL A 37 36.61 -57.76 -35.45
N THR A 38 36.61 -56.42 -35.36
CA THR A 38 36.50 -55.68 -34.07
C THR A 38 35.14 -55.07 -34.03
N VAL A 39 34.43 -55.28 -32.93
CA VAL A 39 33.13 -54.66 -32.67
C VAL A 39 33.31 -53.52 -31.72
N ASN A 40 32.96 -52.30 -32.17
CA ASN A 40 32.93 -51.13 -31.31
C ASN A 40 31.59 -51.08 -30.56
N PRO A 41 31.61 -50.99 -29.23
CA PRO A 41 30.37 -50.92 -28.46
C PRO A 41 29.66 -49.59 -28.71
N THR A 42 28.33 -49.59 -28.64
CA THR A 42 27.53 -48.39 -28.63
C THR A 42 27.91 -47.55 -27.40
N LEU A 43 28.28 -46.30 -27.61
CA LEU A 43 28.54 -45.35 -26.53
C LEU A 43 27.21 -44.80 -25.97
N LEU A 44 27.12 -44.78 -24.64
CA LEU A 44 25.96 -44.25 -23.92
C LEU A 44 26.40 -43.01 -23.16
N SER A 45 25.63 -41.95 -23.25
CA SER A 45 25.82 -40.74 -22.47
C SER A 45 24.47 -40.24 -21.91
N THR A 46 24.51 -39.65 -20.72
CA THR A 46 23.34 -39.01 -20.10
C THR A 46 23.75 -37.63 -19.64
N THR A 47 22.90 -36.66 -19.91
CA THR A 47 23.06 -35.28 -19.52
C THR A 47 21.81 -34.83 -18.78
N ASP A 48 21.96 -34.17 -17.65
CA ASP A 48 20.87 -33.54 -16.91
C ASP A 48 20.94 -32.01 -17.17
N THR A 49 19.83 -31.41 -17.56
CA THR A 49 19.71 -29.97 -17.83
C THR A 49 18.45 -29.43 -17.22
N THR A 50 18.54 -28.23 -16.68
CA THR A 50 17.38 -27.50 -16.14
C THR A 50 17.24 -26.20 -16.90
N VAL A 51 16.02 -25.91 -17.37
CA VAL A 51 15.65 -24.68 -18.10
C VAL A 51 14.46 -24.02 -17.41
N CYS A 52 14.19 -22.76 -17.78
CA CYS A 52 12.98 -22.08 -17.37
C CYS A 52 11.79 -22.44 -18.26
N ASP A 53 10.57 -22.32 -17.76
CA ASP A 53 9.35 -22.58 -18.54
C ASP A 53 9.21 -21.65 -19.76
N THR A 54 9.81 -20.46 -19.72
CA THR A 54 9.90 -19.51 -20.83
C THR A 54 10.85 -19.97 -21.96
N GLU A 55 11.71 -20.97 -21.70
CA GLU A 55 12.64 -21.54 -22.68
C GLU A 55 12.08 -22.78 -23.40
N ILE A 56 10.85 -23.16 -23.08
CA ILE A 56 10.12 -24.23 -23.77
C ILE A 56 9.37 -23.62 -24.98
N PRO A 57 9.43 -24.28 -26.16
CA PRO A 57 10.04 -25.57 -26.49
C PRO A 57 11.59 -25.50 -26.49
N PHE A 58 12.25 -26.55 -25.96
CA PHE A 58 13.69 -26.68 -25.90
C PHE A 58 14.16 -27.73 -26.90
N ASP A 59 15.08 -27.35 -27.81
CA ASP A 59 15.61 -28.23 -28.83
C ASP A 59 16.98 -28.78 -28.47
N TRP A 60 17.15 -30.12 -28.62
CA TRP A 60 18.40 -30.80 -28.34
C TRP A 60 18.60 -31.94 -29.30
N ASN A 61 19.74 -31.97 -30.05
CA ASN A 61 20.11 -33.02 -31.00
C ASN A 61 18.96 -33.43 -31.94
N GLY A 62 18.17 -32.48 -32.45
CA GLY A 62 17.06 -32.72 -33.36
C GLY A 62 15.78 -33.23 -32.68
N LEU A 63 15.76 -33.30 -31.35
CA LEU A 63 14.58 -33.61 -30.54
C LEU A 63 14.08 -32.33 -29.89
N THR A 64 12.74 -32.15 -29.84
CA THR A 64 12.09 -30.99 -29.21
C THR A 64 11.39 -31.45 -27.95
N PHE A 65 11.68 -30.77 -26.83
CA PHE A 65 11.02 -30.95 -25.54
C PHE A 65 9.98 -29.89 -25.37
N SER A 66 8.72 -30.26 -25.26
CA SER A 66 7.63 -29.38 -24.92
C SER A 66 7.31 -29.31 -23.41
N ALA A 67 7.95 -30.14 -22.61
CA ALA A 67 7.84 -30.22 -21.16
C ALA A 67 9.07 -30.94 -20.58
N ALA A 68 9.18 -30.92 -19.25
CA ALA A 68 10.15 -31.76 -18.53
C ALA A 68 10.01 -33.25 -18.94
N GLY A 69 11.14 -33.96 -19.09
CA GLY A 69 11.14 -35.36 -19.47
C GLY A 69 12.48 -35.83 -19.91
N SER A 70 12.54 -37.10 -20.38
CA SER A 70 13.77 -37.76 -20.86
C SER A 70 13.58 -38.21 -22.30
N GLN A 71 14.49 -37.82 -23.18
CA GLN A 71 14.53 -38.29 -24.57
C GLN A 71 15.95 -38.73 -24.96
N THR A 72 16.05 -39.69 -25.87
CA THR A 72 17.33 -40.25 -26.34
C THR A 72 17.47 -39.99 -27.83
N ALA A 73 18.55 -39.33 -28.22
CA ALA A 73 18.98 -39.13 -29.59
C ALA A 73 20.01 -40.20 -30.00
N THR A 74 19.88 -40.68 -31.23
CA THR A 74 20.93 -41.52 -31.84
C THR A 74 21.86 -40.61 -32.64
N LEU A 75 23.14 -40.65 -32.26
CA LEU A 75 24.20 -39.85 -32.88
C LEU A 75 25.23 -40.76 -33.49
N THR A 76 25.81 -40.40 -34.64
CA THR A 76 26.90 -41.16 -35.26
C THR A 76 28.22 -40.64 -34.71
N SER A 77 29.04 -41.54 -34.16
CA SER A 77 30.36 -41.20 -33.65
C SER A 77 31.30 -40.76 -34.78
N ALA A 78 31.84 -39.56 -34.67
CA ALA A 78 32.80 -39.03 -35.63
C ALA A 78 34.13 -39.83 -35.67
N VAL A 79 34.44 -40.64 -34.67
CA VAL A 79 35.68 -41.42 -34.54
C VAL A 79 35.51 -42.81 -35.09
N THR A 80 34.41 -43.47 -34.78
CA THR A 80 34.21 -44.88 -35.12
C THR A 80 33.20 -45.09 -36.24
N GLY A 81 32.42 -44.10 -36.59
CA GLY A 81 31.27 -44.21 -37.50
C GLY A 81 30.09 -45.00 -36.92
N CYS A 82 30.22 -45.52 -35.70
CA CYS A 82 29.18 -46.32 -35.06
C CYS A 82 28.17 -45.42 -34.34
N ASP A 83 26.96 -45.89 -34.15
CA ASP A 83 25.92 -45.20 -33.40
C ASP A 83 26.30 -45.05 -31.93
N SER A 84 25.96 -43.90 -31.37
CA SER A 84 25.98 -43.60 -29.93
C SER A 84 24.61 -43.09 -29.49
N LEU A 85 24.21 -43.44 -28.28
CA LEU A 85 22.95 -43.00 -27.69
C LEU A 85 23.24 -41.93 -26.64
N ALA A 86 22.70 -40.76 -26.90
CA ALA A 86 22.75 -39.63 -25.97
C ALA A 86 21.35 -39.39 -25.37
N THR A 87 21.26 -39.45 -24.05
CA THR A 87 20.00 -39.19 -23.34
C THR A 87 20.07 -37.85 -22.63
N LEU A 88 19.08 -37.01 -22.84
CA LEU A 88 18.87 -35.79 -22.07
C LEU A 88 17.71 -35.98 -21.10
N ASN A 89 17.94 -35.69 -19.82
CA ASN A 89 16.92 -35.52 -18.81
C ASN A 89 16.69 -34.01 -18.61
N LEU A 90 15.56 -33.48 -19.07
CA LEU A 90 15.20 -32.08 -18.97
C LEU A 90 14.32 -31.87 -17.75
N SER A 91 14.74 -30.98 -16.88
CA SER A 91 13.92 -30.39 -15.81
C SER A 91 13.49 -29.00 -16.20
N VAL A 92 12.24 -28.59 -15.86
CA VAL A 92 11.70 -27.27 -16.16
C VAL A 92 11.32 -26.59 -14.86
N ASN A 93 11.91 -25.42 -14.61
CA ASN A 93 11.52 -24.55 -13.51
C ASN A 93 10.39 -23.62 -13.95
N SER A 94 9.30 -23.63 -13.20
CA SER A 94 8.17 -22.74 -13.47
C SER A 94 8.44 -21.32 -12.97
N THR A 95 7.90 -20.33 -13.69
CA THR A 95 7.79 -18.94 -13.23
C THR A 95 7.07 -18.87 -11.90
N LEU A 96 7.68 -18.27 -10.89
CA LEU A 96 7.07 -18.09 -9.58
C LEU A 96 6.15 -16.88 -9.61
N LEU A 97 4.94 -17.03 -9.06
CA LEU A 97 3.95 -15.97 -8.94
C LEU A 97 3.76 -15.59 -7.47
N SER A 98 3.81 -14.31 -7.18
CA SER A 98 3.51 -13.79 -5.84
C SER A 98 2.60 -12.57 -5.94
N SER A 99 1.73 -12.38 -4.95
CA SER A 99 0.88 -11.21 -4.82
C SER A 99 0.91 -10.73 -3.37
N THR A 100 1.04 -9.42 -3.19
CA THR A 100 1.05 -8.77 -1.89
C THR A 100 0.09 -7.59 -1.93
N ASP A 101 -0.72 -7.44 -0.88
CA ASP A 101 -1.60 -6.30 -0.69
C ASP A 101 -0.95 -5.35 0.32
N THR A 102 -0.96 -4.06 0.02
CA THR A 102 -0.50 -3.02 0.94
C THR A 102 -1.44 -1.84 0.93
N THR A 103 -1.51 -1.15 2.07
CA THR A 103 -2.30 0.07 2.23
C THR A 103 -1.37 1.16 2.70
N VAL A 104 -1.43 2.31 2.04
CA VAL A 104 -0.62 3.49 2.33
C VAL A 104 -1.52 4.73 2.45
N CYS A 105 -1.01 5.79 3.04
CA CYS A 105 -1.70 7.08 3.09
C CYS A 105 -1.40 7.90 1.82
N ASP A 106 -2.29 8.82 1.46
CA ASP A 106 -2.10 9.73 0.32
C ASP A 106 -0.86 10.64 0.47
N THR A 107 -0.39 10.86 1.70
CA THR A 107 0.85 11.57 2.00
C THR A 107 2.12 10.74 1.77
N GLU A 108 1.99 9.42 1.59
CA GLU A 108 3.10 8.49 1.36
C GLU A 108 3.33 8.20 -0.13
N VAL A 109 2.43 8.66 -1.01
CA VAL A 109 2.64 8.56 -2.46
C VAL A 109 3.24 9.86 -3.00
N PRO A 110 4.09 9.81 -4.04
CA PRO A 110 4.53 8.60 -4.75
C PRO A 110 5.54 7.77 -3.95
N PHE A 111 5.49 6.43 -4.11
CA PHE A 111 6.54 5.55 -3.62
C PHE A 111 6.96 4.53 -4.68
N ASP A 112 8.20 4.04 -4.58
CA ASP A 112 8.78 3.12 -5.55
C ASP A 112 8.85 1.70 -4.99
N TRP A 113 8.47 0.72 -5.84
CA TRP A 113 8.58 -0.69 -5.56
C TRP A 113 9.11 -1.44 -6.78
N ASN A 114 10.28 -2.09 -6.67
CA ASN A 114 10.93 -2.82 -7.76
C ASN A 114 11.02 -2.02 -9.08
N GLY A 115 11.30 -0.72 -9.01
CA GLY A 115 11.40 0.16 -10.17
C GLY A 115 10.08 0.64 -10.75
N ILE A 116 8.95 0.33 -10.09
CA ILE A 116 7.62 0.82 -10.45
C ILE A 116 7.19 1.87 -9.43
N THR A 117 6.75 3.03 -9.90
CA THR A 117 6.27 4.13 -9.06
C THR A 117 4.75 4.08 -8.92
N PHE A 118 4.26 4.01 -7.69
CA PHE A 118 2.84 4.06 -7.36
C PHE A 118 2.45 5.47 -6.96
N THR A 119 1.37 5.98 -7.55
CA THR A 119 0.82 7.33 -7.28
C THR A 119 -0.63 7.29 -6.82
N THR A 120 -1.32 6.17 -7.07
CA THR A 120 -2.75 5.99 -6.79
C THR A 120 -3.04 4.55 -6.34
N THR A 121 -4.28 4.27 -5.96
CA THR A 121 -4.76 2.89 -5.77
C THR A 121 -4.70 2.15 -7.10
N GLU A 122 -3.80 1.18 -7.20
CA GLU A 122 -3.57 0.40 -8.41
C GLU A 122 -2.87 -0.93 -8.10
N SER A 123 -2.83 -1.80 -9.12
CA SER A 123 -2.13 -3.09 -9.06
C SER A 123 -1.09 -3.14 -10.18
N GLN A 124 0.15 -3.44 -9.85
CA GLN A 124 1.26 -3.51 -10.80
C GLN A 124 2.09 -4.77 -10.57
N THR A 125 2.67 -5.31 -11.66
CA THR A 125 3.48 -6.52 -11.61
C THR A 125 4.89 -6.22 -12.08
N ALA A 126 5.88 -6.57 -11.25
CA ALA A 126 7.29 -6.52 -11.58
C ALA A 126 7.79 -7.92 -11.97
N THR A 127 8.63 -7.97 -13.02
CA THR A 127 9.38 -9.18 -13.36
C THR A 127 10.72 -9.15 -12.62
N LEU A 128 10.98 -10.17 -11.82
CA LEU A 128 12.20 -10.32 -11.03
C LEU A 128 12.88 -11.64 -11.42
N THR A 129 14.21 -11.67 -11.37
CA THR A 129 14.94 -12.93 -11.58
C THR A 129 15.13 -13.65 -10.25
N SER A 130 14.72 -14.91 -10.18
CA SER A 130 14.87 -15.74 -8.99
C SER A 130 16.35 -15.99 -8.68
N ALA A 131 16.80 -15.63 -7.50
CA ALA A 131 18.18 -15.89 -7.05
C ALA A 131 18.49 -17.39 -6.88
N VAL A 132 17.48 -18.25 -6.82
CA VAL A 132 17.63 -19.70 -6.62
C VAL A 132 17.67 -20.44 -7.95
N THR A 133 16.75 -20.12 -8.85
CA THR A 133 16.60 -20.86 -10.12
C THR A 133 17.17 -20.11 -11.31
N GLY A 134 17.40 -18.81 -11.21
CA GLY A 134 17.75 -17.94 -12.32
C GLY A 134 16.59 -17.64 -13.27
N CYS A 135 15.41 -18.23 -13.05
CA CYS A 135 14.22 -18.02 -13.86
C CYS A 135 13.43 -16.79 -13.40
N ASP A 136 12.60 -16.26 -14.30
CA ASP A 136 11.75 -15.13 -13.96
C ASP A 136 10.75 -15.48 -12.86
N SER A 137 10.44 -14.50 -12.04
CA SER A 137 9.33 -14.53 -11.09
C SER A 137 8.50 -13.26 -11.27
N LEU A 138 7.20 -13.39 -11.20
CA LEU A 138 6.25 -12.27 -11.29
C LEU A 138 5.76 -11.93 -9.90
N ALA A 139 6.11 -10.74 -9.44
CA ALA A 139 5.64 -10.19 -8.18
C ALA A 139 4.60 -9.11 -8.45
N THR A 140 3.39 -9.26 -7.93
CA THR A 140 2.32 -8.29 -8.04
C THR A 140 2.14 -7.58 -6.71
N LEU A 141 2.13 -6.25 -6.74
CA LEU A 141 1.76 -5.42 -5.59
C LEU A 141 0.42 -4.74 -5.87
N ASN A 142 -0.54 -4.98 -4.99
CA ASN A 142 -1.84 -4.31 -4.97
C ASN A 142 -1.79 -3.20 -3.93
N VAL A 143 -1.86 -1.96 -4.37
CA VAL A 143 -1.77 -0.79 -3.49
C VAL A 143 -3.16 -0.19 -3.30
N THR A 144 -3.54 0.04 -2.05
CA THR A 144 -4.70 0.85 -1.68
C THR A 144 -4.20 2.14 -1.06
N VAL A 145 -4.55 3.28 -1.62
CA VAL A 145 -4.21 4.60 -1.09
C VAL A 145 -5.41 5.15 -0.31
N ASN A 146 -5.25 5.34 0.99
CA ASN A 146 -6.24 5.96 1.85
C ASN A 146 -6.09 7.49 1.80
N PRO A 147 -7.17 8.22 1.50
CA PRO A 147 -7.13 9.68 1.49
C PRO A 147 -7.08 10.26 2.91
N THR A 148 -6.46 11.43 3.06
CA THR A 148 -6.59 12.27 4.24
C THR A 148 -8.06 12.65 4.44
N LEU A 149 -8.62 12.35 5.61
CA LEU A 149 -10.01 12.70 5.95
C LEU A 149 -10.09 14.16 6.39
N LEU A 150 -11.07 14.87 5.85
CA LEU A 150 -11.34 16.28 6.19
C LEU A 150 -12.65 16.37 6.96
N SER A 151 -12.63 17.12 8.07
CA SER A 151 -13.84 17.44 8.84
C SER A 151 -13.84 18.91 9.25
N SER A 152 -15.03 19.50 9.36
CA SER A 152 -15.22 20.84 9.86
C SER A 152 -16.34 20.86 10.89
N THR A 153 -16.12 21.59 11.98
CA THR A 153 -17.08 21.77 13.08
C THR A 153 -17.21 23.26 13.38
N ASP A 154 -18.44 23.74 13.49
CA ASP A 154 -18.74 25.11 13.90
C ASP A 154 -19.20 25.10 15.35
N ILE A 155 -18.54 25.89 16.21
CA ILE A 155 -18.91 26.06 17.62
C ILE A 155 -19.04 27.54 17.91
N THR A 156 -20.09 27.89 18.67
CA THR A 156 -20.29 29.24 19.19
C THR A 156 -20.23 29.17 20.71
N ILE A 157 -19.39 30.01 21.30
CA ILE A 157 -19.21 30.12 22.74
C ILE A 157 -19.43 31.58 23.19
N CYS A 158 -19.48 31.78 24.52
CA CYS A 158 -19.45 33.12 25.11
C CYS A 158 -17.99 33.56 25.33
N ASP A 159 -17.72 34.86 25.35
CA ASP A 159 -16.40 35.44 25.61
C ASP A 159 -15.83 35.05 27.00
N SER A 160 -16.71 34.78 27.96
CA SER A 160 -16.36 34.31 29.31
C SER A 160 -15.79 32.83 29.30
N GLN A 161 -15.96 32.11 28.19
CA GLN A 161 -15.45 30.73 28.03
C GLN A 161 -14.09 30.68 27.36
N LEU A 162 -13.50 31.84 27.02
CA LEU A 162 -12.14 31.91 26.51
C LEU A 162 -11.10 31.82 27.67
N PRO A 163 -9.92 31.23 27.44
CA PRO A 163 -9.51 30.52 26.22
C PRO A 163 -10.21 29.16 26.09
N TYR A 164 -10.63 28.82 24.85
CA TYR A 164 -11.26 27.54 24.52
C TYR A 164 -10.24 26.58 23.96
N THR A 165 -10.23 25.34 24.46
CA THR A 165 -9.28 24.30 24.02
C THR A 165 -10.02 23.20 23.23
N TRP A 166 -9.50 22.86 22.06
CA TRP A 166 -10.05 21.81 21.23
C TRP A 166 -8.92 21.05 20.50
N ASN A 167 -8.88 19.72 20.62
CA ASN A 167 -7.84 18.86 20.03
C ASN A 167 -6.40 19.36 20.20
N GLY A 168 -6.09 19.92 21.39
CA GLY A 168 -4.77 20.44 21.72
C GLY A 168 -4.50 21.86 21.19
N LEU A 169 -5.43 22.47 20.44
CA LEU A 169 -5.37 23.86 20.00
C LEU A 169 -6.05 24.77 21.02
N ASN A 170 -5.50 25.98 21.21
CA ASN A 170 -6.03 27.00 22.11
C ASN A 170 -6.53 28.18 21.32
N PHE A 171 -7.79 28.54 21.53
CA PHE A 171 -8.46 29.66 20.91
C PHE A 171 -8.61 30.80 21.93
N SER A 172 -8.06 31.96 21.64
CA SER A 172 -8.17 33.16 22.44
C SER A 172 -9.19 34.15 21.92
N ALA A 173 -9.71 33.94 20.73
CA ALA A 173 -10.71 34.74 20.05
C ALA A 173 -11.50 33.89 19.05
N ALA A 174 -12.49 34.51 18.39
CA ALA A 174 -13.17 33.92 17.24
C ALA A 174 -12.16 33.73 16.10
N GLU A 175 -11.93 32.49 15.71
CA GLU A 175 -10.97 32.11 14.67
C GLU A 175 -11.22 30.68 14.15
N SER A 176 -10.54 30.32 13.06
CA SER A 176 -10.57 28.97 12.51
C SER A 176 -9.18 28.36 12.61
N GLN A 177 -9.07 27.19 13.22
CA GLN A 177 -7.81 26.44 13.31
C GLN A 177 -8.03 24.97 12.95
N THR A 178 -7.00 24.34 12.38
CA THR A 178 -7.03 22.93 11.96
C THR A 178 -6.06 22.12 12.79
N ALA A 179 -6.54 21.03 13.37
CA ALA A 179 -5.74 20.02 14.06
C ALA A 179 -5.49 18.84 13.12
N THR A 180 -4.27 18.32 13.13
CA THR A 180 -3.93 17.05 12.49
C THR A 180 -4.10 15.93 13.51
N LEU A 181 -4.94 14.97 13.17
CA LEU A 181 -5.26 13.80 13.99
C LEU A 181 -4.94 12.54 13.20
N THR A 182 -4.55 11.48 13.89
CA THR A 182 -4.35 10.17 13.25
C THR A 182 -5.64 9.38 13.30
N SER A 183 -6.10 8.90 12.15
CA SER A 183 -7.30 8.06 12.06
C SER A 183 -7.09 6.72 12.77
N ALA A 184 -7.96 6.39 13.72
CA ALA A 184 -7.92 5.11 14.42
C ALA A 184 -8.26 3.90 13.52
N VAL A 185 -8.83 4.14 12.34
CA VAL A 185 -9.23 3.10 11.40
C VAL A 185 -8.17 2.83 10.36
N THR A 186 -7.62 3.88 9.77
CA THR A 186 -6.67 3.76 8.66
C THR A 186 -5.22 3.98 9.07
N GLY A 187 -4.98 4.61 10.22
CA GLY A 187 -3.67 5.07 10.64
C GLY A 187 -3.19 6.32 9.89
N CYS A 188 -3.93 6.80 8.89
CA CYS A 188 -3.58 7.97 8.11
C CYS A 188 -4.02 9.26 8.80
N ASP A 189 -3.42 10.37 8.39
CA ASP A 189 -3.78 11.67 8.93
C ASP A 189 -5.23 12.04 8.59
N SER A 190 -5.87 12.75 9.50
CA SER A 190 -7.12 13.42 9.29
C SER A 190 -7.01 14.87 9.75
N LEU A 191 -7.56 15.78 8.96
CA LEU A 191 -7.57 17.21 9.25
C LEU A 191 -8.93 17.60 9.79
N ALA A 192 -8.96 18.00 11.07
CA ALA A 192 -10.16 18.48 11.73
C ALA A 192 -10.07 20.00 11.92
N THR A 193 -10.98 20.75 11.32
CA THR A 193 -11.06 22.21 11.42
C THR A 193 -12.15 22.60 12.37
N LEU A 194 -11.84 23.46 13.35
CA LEU A 194 -12.81 24.13 14.18
C LEU A 194 -12.95 25.59 13.74
N ASN A 195 -14.18 26.01 13.43
CA ASN A 195 -14.56 27.40 13.25
C ASN A 195 -15.22 27.88 14.54
N LEU A 196 -14.48 28.63 15.35
CA LEU A 196 -14.98 29.16 16.61
C LEU A 196 -15.57 30.54 16.42
N SER A 197 -16.83 30.71 16.81
CA SER A 197 -17.50 31.98 16.94
C SER A 197 -17.63 32.34 18.41
N VAL A 198 -17.44 33.60 18.74
CA VAL A 198 -17.52 34.11 20.13
C VAL A 198 -18.57 35.19 20.22
N ASN A 199 -19.56 34.99 21.07
CA ASN A 199 -20.54 35.98 21.43
C ASN A 199 -20.01 36.82 22.58
N SER A 200 -19.95 38.14 22.38
CA SER A 200 -19.51 39.08 23.41
C SER A 200 -20.59 39.28 24.48
N THR A 201 -20.17 39.51 25.68
CA THR A 201 -21.02 39.99 26.77
C THR A 201 -21.68 41.30 26.36
N LEU A 202 -23.03 41.38 26.40
CA LEU A 202 -23.77 42.57 26.10
C LEU A 202 -23.74 43.53 27.28
N LEU A 203 -23.43 44.79 27.02
CA LEU A 203 -23.40 45.83 28.02
C LEU A 203 -24.57 46.82 27.76
N SER A 204 -25.37 47.09 28.78
CA SER A 204 -26.43 48.11 28.72
C SER A 204 -26.33 48.99 29.95
N SER A 205 -26.61 50.28 29.76
CA SER A 205 -26.72 51.28 30.85
C SER A 205 -27.95 52.10 30.65
N THR A 206 -28.70 52.28 31.72
CA THR A 206 -29.92 53.07 31.76
C THR A 206 -29.87 54.08 32.91
N ASP A 207 -30.15 55.31 32.64
CA ASP A 207 -30.25 56.33 33.66
C ASP A 207 -31.75 56.59 34.01
N THR A 208 -32.03 56.61 35.30
CA THR A 208 -33.39 56.92 35.78
C THR A 208 -33.34 57.94 36.93
N THR A 209 -34.36 58.77 37.01
CA THR A 209 -34.52 59.73 38.09
C THR A 209 -35.84 59.44 38.78
N VAL A 210 -35.84 59.34 40.10
CA VAL A 210 -36.99 59.04 40.94
C VAL A 210 -37.08 60.05 42.07
N CYS A 211 -38.27 60.22 42.66
CA CYS A 211 -38.44 61.01 43.86
C CYS A 211 -38.05 60.19 45.14
N ASP A 212 -37.68 60.90 46.19
CA ASP A 212 -37.36 60.25 47.48
C ASP A 212 -38.55 59.52 48.13
N THR A 213 -39.79 59.79 47.67
CA THR A 213 -40.97 59.03 48.04
C THR A 213 -41.20 57.76 47.27
N GLU A 214 -40.44 57.55 46.21
CA GLU A 214 -40.47 56.33 45.34
C GLU A 214 -39.41 55.30 45.71
N VAL A 215 -38.51 55.63 46.60
CA VAL A 215 -37.53 54.64 47.16
C VAL A 215 -38.06 54.12 48.51
N PRO A 216 -37.77 52.81 48.81
CA PRO A 216 -36.98 51.82 48.02
C PRO A 216 -37.79 51.31 46.82
N PHE A 217 -37.12 51.05 45.70
CA PHE A 217 -37.68 50.30 44.59
C PHE A 217 -36.73 49.19 44.15
N ASP A 218 -37.28 48.11 43.56
CA ASP A 218 -36.55 46.95 43.13
C ASP A 218 -36.36 46.90 41.61
N TRP A 219 -35.17 46.62 41.17
CA TRP A 219 -34.82 46.40 39.77
C TRP A 219 -33.95 45.15 39.62
N ASN A 220 -34.40 44.13 38.89
CA ASN A 220 -33.71 42.85 38.66
C ASN A 220 -33.14 42.25 39.95
N GLY A 221 -33.84 42.30 41.07
CA GLY A 221 -33.44 41.75 42.35
C GLY A 221 -32.49 42.65 43.19
N ILE A 222 -32.21 43.87 42.72
CA ILE A 222 -31.44 44.86 43.45
C ILE A 222 -32.41 45.94 43.96
N THR A 223 -32.32 46.28 45.25
CA THR A 223 -33.13 47.33 45.88
C THR A 223 -32.36 48.64 45.97
N PHE A 224 -32.89 49.68 45.37
CA PHE A 224 -32.37 51.07 45.41
C PHE A 224 -33.01 51.87 46.52
N THR A 225 -32.18 52.48 47.34
CA THR A 225 -32.63 53.33 48.48
C THR A 225 -32.10 54.74 48.37
N THR A 226 -31.05 54.96 47.58
CA THR A 226 -30.35 56.27 47.43
C THR A 226 -29.92 56.46 45.96
N THR A 227 -29.37 57.62 45.64
CA THR A 227 -28.70 57.92 44.38
C THR A 227 -27.46 56.99 44.31
N GLU A 228 -27.48 56.02 43.41
CA GLU A 228 -26.41 55.02 43.23
C GLU A 228 -26.49 54.40 41.84
N SER A 229 -25.40 53.67 41.49
CA SER A 229 -25.29 52.87 40.26
C SER A 229 -25.05 51.42 40.62
N GLN A 230 -25.85 50.52 40.09
CA GLN A 230 -25.73 49.09 40.32
C GLN A 230 -25.76 48.30 39.00
N THR A 231 -24.97 47.24 38.93
CA THR A 231 -24.88 46.36 37.75
C THR A 231 -25.30 44.93 38.13
N VAL A 232 -26.15 44.35 37.30
CA VAL A 232 -26.61 42.98 37.45
C VAL A 232 -26.19 42.16 36.23
N SER A 233 -25.77 40.92 36.44
CA SER A 233 -25.56 39.95 35.38
C SER A 233 -26.89 39.26 35.07
N LEU A 234 -27.26 39.30 33.80
CA LEU A 234 -28.45 38.64 33.25
C LEU A 234 -28.01 37.72 32.12
N VAL A 235 -28.79 36.71 31.82
CA VAL A 235 -28.52 35.82 30.69
C VAL A 235 -29.29 36.31 29.47
N SER A 236 -28.58 36.49 28.35
CA SER A 236 -29.19 36.90 27.09
C SER A 236 -30.15 35.82 26.57
N GLY A 237 -31.39 36.17 26.32
CA GLY A 237 -32.38 35.23 25.72
C GLY A 237 -32.09 34.87 24.27
N VAL A 238 -31.16 35.56 23.60
CA VAL A 238 -30.77 35.32 22.19
C VAL A 238 -29.53 34.48 22.10
N SER A 239 -28.45 34.85 22.79
CA SER A 239 -27.15 34.20 22.71
C SER A 239 -26.91 33.17 23.82
N GLY A 240 -27.66 33.22 24.92
CA GLY A 240 -27.43 32.46 26.13
C GLY A 240 -26.20 32.90 26.93
N CYS A 241 -25.52 33.96 26.46
CA CYS A 241 -24.33 34.52 27.14
C CYS A 241 -24.72 35.59 28.15
N ASP A 242 -23.77 35.91 29.05
CA ASP A 242 -23.98 36.94 30.03
C ASP A 242 -24.27 38.32 29.37
N SER A 243 -25.12 39.08 29.99
CA SER A 243 -25.33 40.51 29.70
C SER A 243 -25.25 41.28 31.00
N LEU A 244 -24.52 42.39 31.01
CA LEU A 244 -24.39 43.26 32.16
C LEU A 244 -25.30 44.46 31.94
N ALA A 245 -26.32 44.57 32.79
CA ALA A 245 -27.22 45.69 32.82
C ALA A 245 -26.90 46.61 34.01
N THR A 246 -26.61 47.86 33.73
CA THR A 246 -26.36 48.89 34.75
C THR A 246 -27.53 49.86 34.81
N LEU A 247 -28.04 50.08 36.01
CA LEU A 247 -28.99 51.11 36.27
C LEU A 247 -28.35 52.23 37.12
N ASN A 248 -28.35 53.46 36.62
CA ASN A 248 -27.93 54.64 37.34
C ASN A 248 -29.13 55.35 37.86
N VAL A 249 -29.32 55.43 39.18
CA VAL A 249 -30.45 56.00 39.83
C VAL A 249 -30.05 57.34 40.43
N THR A 250 -30.84 58.41 40.11
CA THR A 250 -30.76 59.69 40.77
C THR A 250 -32.04 59.91 41.60
N VAL A 251 -31.88 60.06 42.92
CA VAL A 251 -33.04 60.35 43.82
C VAL A 251 -33.10 61.84 44.09
N ASN A 252 -34.19 62.43 43.64
CA ASN A 252 -34.48 63.85 43.93
C ASN A 252 -35.25 64.00 45.24
N PRO A 253 -34.86 64.92 46.11
CA PRO A 253 -35.59 65.18 47.36
C PRO A 253 -36.91 65.82 47.09
N THR A 254 -37.89 65.54 47.94
CA THR A 254 -39.17 66.23 47.93
C THR A 254 -38.93 67.67 48.35
N LEU A 255 -39.41 68.64 47.51
CA LEU A 255 -39.34 70.05 47.83
C LEU A 255 -40.49 70.43 48.73
N LEU A 256 -40.18 70.92 49.92
CA LEU A 256 -41.15 71.49 50.81
C LEU A 256 -41.26 72.98 50.52
N SER A 257 -42.44 73.40 50.18
CA SER A 257 -42.74 74.88 50.11
C SER A 257 -43.69 75.26 51.24
N THR A 258 -43.33 76.24 52.07
CA THR A 258 -44.18 76.86 53.08
C THR A 258 -44.61 78.17 52.59
N THR A 259 -45.94 78.44 52.63
CA THR A 259 -46.49 79.74 52.30
C THR A 259 -47.14 80.29 53.56
N ASP A 260 -46.57 81.36 54.11
CA ASP A 260 -47.14 82.06 55.24
C ASP A 260 -48.12 83.12 54.69
N THR A 261 -49.37 82.98 55.11
CA THR A 261 -50.40 83.98 54.76
C THR A 261 -50.85 84.72 56.06
N THR A 262 -50.69 86.02 56.09
CA THR A 262 -51.24 86.88 57.16
C THR A 262 -52.56 87.48 56.71
N VAL A 263 -53.67 87.16 57.40
CA VAL A 263 -54.98 87.72 57.14
C VAL A 263 -55.32 88.72 58.25
N CYS A 264 -55.87 89.87 57.89
CA CYS A 264 -56.35 90.88 58.83
C CYS A 264 -57.74 90.57 59.30
#